data_5fdbaa1cb6939b7aa78c90c21dc56a83
#
_entry.id   5fdbaa1cb6939b7aa78c90c21dc56a83
#
_cell.length_a   1.000
_cell.length_b   1.000
_cell.length_c   1.000
_cell.angle_alpha   90.00
_cell.angle_beta   90.00
_cell.angle_gamma   90.00
#
_symmetry.space_group_name_H-M   'P 1'
#
loop_
_entity.id
_entity.type
_entity.pdbx_description
1 polymer ?
#
loop_
_entity_poly.entity_id
_entity_poly.type
_entity_poly.pdbx_seq_one_letter_code
_entity_poly.pdbx_strand_id
1 'polypeptide(L)'
;MNERFTIGDDHVSFTSPDVVLPLGYQAIAHRFFRHPIPSAYDVEMAIATIEDVIQATSILRQVAQQASCADPYLKEIARITGSHDMLTQQQIEDVFNRVADVISGSPKRDGEFPDDIGFISYLVIVRELSHHLGILQIMLV
;
A
#
# COMPACT_ATOMS: atom_id res chain seq x y z
N MET A 1 12.61 7.28 -17.67
CA MET A 1 12.39 7.94 -16.37
C MET A 1 11.51 7.04 -15.50
N ASN A 2 11.87 6.91 -14.24
CA ASN A 2 11.06 6.15 -13.31
C ASN A 2 9.82 6.94 -12.90
N GLU A 3 8.71 6.26 -12.82
CA GLU A 3 7.51 6.82 -12.24
C GLU A 3 7.72 7.11 -10.76
N ARG A 4 7.24 8.24 -10.31
CA ARG A 4 7.27 8.59 -8.88
C ARG A 4 5.85 8.69 -8.35
N PHE A 5 5.61 8.14 -7.18
CA PHE A 5 4.30 8.23 -6.55
C PHE A 5 4.40 8.52 -5.06
N THR A 6 3.33 9.01 -4.50
CA THR A 6 3.17 9.25 -3.06
C THR A 6 1.75 8.87 -2.66
N ILE A 7 1.63 8.11 -1.58
CA ILE A 7 0.34 7.83 -0.95
C ILE A 7 0.24 8.73 0.27
N GLY A 8 -0.61 9.75 0.19
CA GLY A 8 -0.82 10.71 1.26
C GLY A 8 -2.07 10.41 2.09
N ASP A 9 -2.43 11.36 2.95
CA ASP A 9 -3.59 11.23 3.85
C ASP A 9 -4.88 10.97 3.08
N ASP A 10 -5.12 11.74 2.01
CA ASP A 10 -6.38 11.72 1.29
C ASP A 10 -6.24 11.37 -0.20
N HIS A 11 -5.04 11.40 -0.73
CA HIS A 11 -4.81 11.21 -2.17
C HIS A 11 -3.57 10.38 -2.44
N VAL A 12 -3.59 9.67 -3.57
CA VAL A 12 -2.41 9.07 -4.19
C VAL A 12 -2.06 9.89 -5.42
N SER A 13 -0.79 10.28 -5.54
CA SER A 13 -0.32 11.10 -6.65
C SER A 13 0.76 10.38 -7.45
N PHE A 14 0.66 10.43 -8.78
CA PHE A 14 1.67 9.93 -9.72
C PHE A 14 2.21 11.09 -10.55
N THR A 15 3.45 10.97 -11.01
CA THR A 15 4.10 12.04 -11.80
C THR A 15 4.04 11.81 -13.30
N SER A 16 4.08 10.55 -13.76
CA SER A 16 4.11 10.25 -15.19
C SER A 16 3.35 8.94 -15.46
N PRO A 17 2.08 9.01 -15.80
CA PRO A 17 1.27 10.18 -16.03
C PRO A 17 0.97 10.97 -14.76
N ASP A 18 0.71 12.27 -14.90
CA ASP A 18 0.33 13.14 -13.80
C ASP A 18 -1.12 12.84 -13.42
N VAL A 19 -1.33 12.07 -12.37
CA VAL A 19 -2.64 11.60 -11.94
C VAL A 19 -2.74 11.69 -10.43
N VAL A 20 -3.91 12.13 -9.95
CA VAL A 20 -4.24 12.12 -8.53
C VAL A 20 -5.49 11.25 -8.33
N LEU A 21 -5.38 10.27 -7.44
CA LEU A 21 -6.51 9.39 -7.09
C LEU A 21 -7.09 9.82 -5.74
N PRO A 22 -8.42 9.77 -5.57
CA PRO A 22 -9.06 10.08 -4.27
C PRO A 22 -8.93 8.90 -3.30
N LEU A 23 -7.71 8.44 -3.09
CA LEU A 23 -7.34 7.38 -2.17
C LEU A 23 -6.25 7.91 -1.26
N GLY A 24 -6.38 7.68 0.03
CA GLY A 24 -5.33 8.05 0.96
C GLY A 24 -5.40 7.13 2.16
N TYR A 25 -4.28 6.95 2.86
CA TYR A 25 -4.23 6.00 3.95
C TYR A 25 -5.09 6.42 5.14
N GLN A 26 -5.24 7.72 5.41
CA GLN A 26 -6.13 8.20 6.46
C GLN A 26 -7.60 8.09 6.06
N ALA A 27 -7.92 8.45 4.81
CA ALA A 27 -9.29 8.38 4.31
C ALA A 27 -9.82 6.94 4.33
N ILE A 28 -9.00 5.99 3.89
CA ILE A 28 -9.36 4.57 3.91
C ILE A 28 -9.49 4.06 5.34
N ALA A 29 -8.56 4.40 6.22
CA ALA A 29 -8.60 3.98 7.62
C ALA A 29 -9.86 4.50 8.31
N HIS A 30 -10.19 5.78 8.14
CA HIS A 30 -11.39 6.40 8.74
C HIS A 30 -12.67 5.74 8.23
N ARG A 31 -12.70 5.36 6.97
CA ARG A 31 -13.90 4.82 6.36
C ARG A 31 -14.16 3.37 6.73
N PHE A 32 -13.10 2.54 6.81
CA PHE A 32 -13.26 1.09 6.92
C PHE A 32 -12.73 0.49 8.22
N PHE A 33 -11.74 1.10 8.87
CA PHE A 33 -11.07 0.51 10.01
C PHE A 33 -11.52 1.15 11.31
N ARG A 34 -12.36 0.45 12.06
CA ARG A 34 -12.98 0.97 13.29
C ARG A 34 -12.24 0.57 14.56
N HIS A 35 -11.29 -0.35 14.46
CA HIS A 35 -10.54 -0.88 15.59
C HIS A 35 -9.04 -0.77 15.31
N PRO A 36 -8.19 -0.76 16.35
CA PRO A 36 -6.73 -0.71 16.15
C PRO A 36 -6.20 -1.81 15.24
N ILE A 37 -6.82 -3.00 15.28
CA ILE A 37 -6.57 -4.06 14.31
C ILE A 37 -7.88 -4.24 13.53
N PRO A 38 -7.88 -3.95 12.22
CA PRO A 38 -9.10 -4.10 11.42
C PRO A 38 -9.49 -5.56 11.29
N SER A 39 -10.77 -5.83 11.04
CA SER A 39 -11.22 -7.18 10.73
C SER A 39 -10.87 -7.54 9.29
N ALA A 40 -10.87 -8.85 8.99
CA ALA A 40 -10.69 -9.32 7.62
C ALA A 40 -11.75 -8.72 6.67
N TYR A 41 -12.99 -8.62 7.15
CA TYR A 41 -14.07 -8.01 6.37
C TYR A 41 -13.77 -6.55 6.03
N ASP A 42 -13.29 -5.77 7.02
CA ASP A 42 -12.97 -4.35 6.80
C ASP A 42 -11.86 -4.20 5.75
N VAL A 43 -10.85 -5.07 5.80
CA VAL A 43 -9.78 -5.08 4.80
C VAL A 43 -10.30 -5.41 3.42
N GLU A 44 -11.18 -6.40 3.30
CA GLU A 44 -11.80 -6.76 2.00
C GLU A 44 -12.61 -5.62 1.42
N MET A 45 -13.36 -4.90 2.25
CA MET A 45 -14.15 -3.75 1.79
C MET A 45 -13.25 -2.61 1.33
N ALA A 46 -12.14 -2.37 2.04
CA ALA A 46 -11.15 -1.38 1.62
C ALA A 46 -10.52 -1.77 0.27
N ILE A 47 -10.13 -3.03 0.11
CA ILE A 47 -9.57 -3.53 -1.15
C ILE A 47 -10.54 -3.30 -2.30
N ALA A 48 -11.81 -3.66 -2.14
CA ALA A 48 -12.81 -3.49 -3.19
C ALA A 48 -12.94 -2.02 -3.63
N THR A 49 -12.96 -1.10 -2.68
CA THR A 49 -13.04 0.33 -2.97
C THR A 49 -11.80 0.83 -3.71
N ILE A 50 -10.62 0.40 -3.27
CA ILE A 50 -9.34 0.78 -3.91
C ILE A 50 -9.30 0.24 -5.34
N GLU A 51 -9.69 -1.02 -5.55
CA GLU A 51 -9.73 -1.62 -6.89
C GLU A 51 -10.67 -0.84 -7.82
N ASP A 52 -11.86 -0.46 -7.33
CA ASP A 52 -12.82 0.29 -8.14
C ASP A 52 -12.24 1.62 -8.60
N VAL A 53 -11.53 2.33 -7.73
CA VAL A 53 -10.89 3.61 -8.08
C VAL A 53 -9.78 3.41 -9.10
N ILE A 54 -8.94 2.39 -8.92
CA ILE A 54 -7.85 2.09 -9.85
C ILE A 54 -8.42 1.73 -11.23
N GLN A 55 -9.42 0.88 -11.28
CA GLN A 55 -10.02 0.42 -12.54
C GLN A 55 -10.74 1.55 -13.27
N ALA A 56 -11.30 2.52 -12.54
CA ALA A 56 -11.97 3.66 -13.16
C ALA A 56 -10.99 4.66 -13.78
N THR A 57 -9.69 4.54 -13.51
CA THR A 57 -8.67 5.48 -13.96
C THR A 57 -7.80 4.83 -15.02
N SER A 58 -8.27 4.83 -16.28
CA SER A 58 -7.64 4.09 -17.38
C SER A 58 -6.22 4.58 -17.71
N ILE A 59 -5.91 5.84 -17.47
CA ILE A 59 -4.59 6.40 -17.74
C ILE A 59 -3.48 5.73 -16.91
N LEU A 60 -3.82 5.13 -15.78
CA LEU A 60 -2.87 4.42 -14.93
C LEU A 60 -2.28 3.17 -15.59
N ARG A 61 -2.88 2.66 -16.67
CA ARG A 61 -2.33 1.52 -17.40
C ARG A 61 -0.99 1.83 -18.04
N GLN A 62 -0.60 3.10 -18.08
CA GLN A 62 0.67 3.56 -18.65
C GLN A 62 1.78 3.68 -17.61
N VAL A 63 1.52 3.33 -16.34
CA VAL A 63 2.52 3.39 -15.27
C VAL A 63 3.63 2.38 -15.54
N ALA A 64 4.89 2.81 -15.32
CA ALA A 64 6.05 1.96 -15.55
C ALA A 64 6.14 0.83 -14.52
N GLN A 65 6.81 -0.28 -14.91
CA GLN A 65 7.06 -1.41 -14.01
C GLN A 65 7.98 -1.05 -12.85
N GLN A 66 8.76 0.01 -13.00
CA GLN A 66 9.63 0.52 -11.95
C GLN A 66 9.14 1.89 -11.53
N ALA A 67 9.06 2.09 -10.23
CA ALA A 67 8.63 3.36 -9.65
C ALA A 67 9.58 3.76 -8.53
N SER A 68 9.49 5.01 -8.09
CA SER A 68 10.21 5.48 -6.91
C SER A 68 9.23 6.11 -5.92
N CYS A 69 9.57 6.06 -4.64
CA CYS A 69 8.71 6.57 -3.59
C CYS A 69 9.56 6.94 -2.37
N ALA A 70 9.20 8.04 -1.72
CA ALA A 70 9.89 8.54 -0.52
C ALA A 70 9.06 8.38 0.75
N ASP A 71 7.92 7.73 0.68
CA ASP A 71 6.98 7.66 1.79
C ASP A 71 7.58 6.93 3.01
N PRO A 72 7.42 7.48 4.23
CA PRO A 72 7.92 6.83 5.44
C PRO A 72 7.32 5.45 5.68
N TYR A 73 6.04 5.24 5.41
CA TYR A 73 5.42 3.94 5.59
C TYR A 73 5.99 2.89 4.63
N LEU A 74 6.36 3.28 3.41
CA LEU A 74 7.00 2.35 2.50
C LEU A 74 8.38 1.93 3.01
N LYS A 75 9.12 2.86 3.60
CA LYS A 75 10.41 2.55 4.23
C LYS A 75 10.24 1.60 5.42
N GLU A 76 9.13 1.72 6.13
CA GLU A 76 8.80 0.79 7.21
C GLU A 76 8.53 -0.62 6.68
N ILE A 77 7.81 -0.74 5.57
CA ILE A 77 7.61 -2.04 4.91
C ILE A 77 8.95 -2.64 4.50
N ALA A 78 9.83 -1.82 3.93
CA ALA A 78 11.17 -2.28 3.53
C ALA A 78 11.98 -2.77 4.74
N ARG A 79 11.91 -2.06 5.87
CA ARG A 79 12.56 -2.49 7.10
C ARG A 79 12.11 -3.89 7.53
N ILE A 80 10.83 -4.15 7.46
CA ILE A 80 10.25 -5.45 7.82
C ILE A 80 10.83 -6.56 6.94
N THR A 81 11.07 -6.29 5.67
CA THR A 81 11.62 -7.27 4.71
C THR A 81 13.14 -7.34 4.74
N GLY A 82 13.83 -6.45 5.46
CA GLY A 82 15.28 -6.35 5.46
C GLY A 82 15.85 -5.66 4.23
N SER A 83 15.02 -4.93 3.48
CA SER A 83 15.44 -4.20 2.29
C SER A 83 15.86 -2.77 2.63
N HIS A 84 16.77 -2.19 1.83
CA HIS A 84 17.30 -0.84 2.07
C HIS A 84 16.99 0.13 0.94
N ASP A 85 17.20 -0.28 -0.31
CA ASP A 85 17.15 0.62 -1.45
C ASP A 85 15.98 0.35 -2.38
N MET A 86 15.44 -0.84 -2.34
CA MET A 86 14.41 -1.28 -3.28
C MET A 86 13.45 -2.24 -2.61
N LEU A 87 12.19 -2.15 -3.01
CA LEU A 87 11.14 -3.06 -2.53
C LEU A 87 10.47 -3.69 -3.76
N THR A 88 10.36 -5.01 -3.77
CA THR A 88 9.68 -5.72 -4.86
C THR A 88 8.21 -5.92 -4.58
N GLN A 89 7.43 -6.14 -5.65
CA GLN A 89 6.02 -6.48 -5.52
C GLN A 89 5.83 -7.71 -4.64
N GLN A 90 6.69 -8.72 -4.78
CA GLN A 90 6.61 -9.94 -3.97
C GLN A 90 6.86 -9.67 -2.50
N GLN A 91 7.80 -8.80 -2.17
CA GLN A 91 8.07 -8.43 -0.77
C GLN A 91 6.87 -7.72 -0.15
N ILE A 92 6.20 -6.85 -0.89
CA ILE A 92 4.98 -6.19 -0.42
C ILE A 92 3.88 -7.24 -0.16
N GLU A 93 3.73 -8.18 -1.09
CA GLU A 93 2.76 -9.26 -0.93
C GLU A 93 3.05 -10.11 0.31
N ASP A 94 4.31 -10.41 0.56
CA ASP A 94 4.72 -11.21 1.73
C ASP A 94 4.37 -10.48 3.04
N VAL A 95 4.63 -9.19 3.12
CA VAL A 95 4.26 -8.39 4.30
C VAL A 95 2.74 -8.34 4.46
N PHE A 96 2.02 -8.14 3.36
CA PHE A 96 0.56 -8.13 3.39
C PHE A 96 0.01 -9.46 3.91
N ASN A 97 0.51 -10.58 3.41
CA ASN A 97 0.07 -11.90 3.83
C ASN A 97 0.34 -12.13 5.32
N ARG A 98 1.47 -11.66 5.81
CA ARG A 98 1.79 -11.78 7.25
C ARG A 98 0.83 -10.95 8.11
N VAL A 99 0.54 -9.73 7.70
CA VAL A 99 -0.42 -8.88 8.42
C VAL A 99 -1.81 -9.50 8.37
N ALA A 100 -2.21 -10.05 7.22
CA ALA A 100 -3.49 -10.74 7.07
C ALA A 100 -3.59 -11.94 8.00
N ASP A 101 -2.52 -12.70 8.19
CA ASP A 101 -2.49 -13.81 9.13
C ASP A 101 -2.72 -13.34 10.57
N VAL A 102 -2.09 -12.25 10.96
CA VAL A 102 -2.27 -11.68 12.30
C VAL A 102 -3.72 -11.21 12.50
N ILE A 103 -4.28 -10.54 11.49
CA ILE A 103 -5.68 -10.12 11.51
C ILE A 103 -6.63 -11.31 11.69
N SER A 104 -6.28 -12.46 11.12
CA SER A 104 -7.06 -13.69 11.19
C SER A 104 -6.79 -14.51 12.47
N GLY A 105 -5.95 -14.02 13.37
CA GLY A 105 -5.74 -14.62 14.69
C GLY A 105 -4.35 -15.15 14.97
N SER A 106 -3.42 -15.12 14.02
CA SER A 106 -2.04 -15.55 14.28
C SER A 106 -1.35 -14.61 15.26
N PRO A 107 -0.49 -15.12 16.17
CA PRO A 107 0.23 -14.26 17.10
C PRO A 107 1.19 -13.32 16.39
N LYS A 108 1.21 -12.06 16.83
CA LYS A 108 2.14 -11.06 16.35
C LYS A 108 3.35 -11.00 17.28
N ARG A 109 4.55 -10.90 16.70
CA ARG A 109 5.77 -10.66 17.48
C ARG A 109 5.87 -9.18 17.86
N ASP A 110 6.47 -8.89 19.01
CA ASP A 110 6.70 -7.52 19.43
C ASP A 110 7.57 -6.80 18.39
N GLY A 111 7.09 -5.62 17.92
CA GLY A 111 7.83 -4.82 16.96
C GLY A 111 7.87 -5.39 15.54
N GLU A 112 7.11 -6.43 15.24
CA GLU A 112 7.10 -7.03 13.91
C GLU A 112 6.62 -6.02 12.87
N PHE A 113 5.54 -5.31 13.16
CA PHE A 113 5.06 -4.20 12.35
C PHE A 113 4.30 -3.23 13.26
N PRO A 114 4.13 -1.94 12.84
CA PRO A 114 3.47 -0.95 13.67
C PRO A 114 2.02 -1.31 14.02
N ASP A 115 1.61 -1.07 15.26
CA ASP A 115 0.21 -1.14 15.68
C ASP A 115 -0.50 0.17 15.31
N ASP A 116 -0.65 0.39 14.02
CA ASP A 116 -1.11 1.66 13.45
C ASP A 116 -2.00 1.36 12.26
N ILE A 117 -3.29 1.73 12.37
CA ILE A 117 -4.22 1.51 11.26
C ILE A 117 -3.81 2.29 10.01
N GLY A 118 -3.12 3.43 10.16
CA GLY A 118 -2.56 4.17 9.04
C GLY A 118 -1.54 3.33 8.27
N PHE A 119 -0.66 2.61 8.99
CA PHE A 119 0.29 1.70 8.38
C PHE A 119 -0.42 0.57 7.61
N ILE A 120 -1.41 -0.06 8.23
CA ILE A 120 -2.15 -1.15 7.61
C ILE A 120 -2.89 -0.65 6.37
N SER A 121 -3.52 0.51 6.47
CA SER A 121 -4.19 1.14 5.34
C SER A 121 -3.21 1.44 4.20
N TYR A 122 -2.05 2.00 4.51
CA TYR A 122 -0.99 2.27 3.53
C TYR A 122 -0.56 0.98 2.84
N LEU A 123 -0.33 -0.08 3.61
CA LEU A 123 0.07 -1.38 3.09
C LEU A 123 -0.96 -1.93 2.09
N VAL A 124 -2.24 -1.84 2.43
CA VAL A 124 -3.31 -2.30 1.54
C VAL A 124 -3.30 -1.50 0.23
N ILE A 125 -3.17 -0.17 0.31
CA ILE A 125 -3.16 0.68 -0.88
C ILE A 125 -1.95 0.37 -1.76
N VAL A 126 -0.74 0.31 -1.21
CA VAL A 126 0.46 0.08 -2.03
C VAL A 126 0.47 -1.32 -2.62
N ARG A 127 -0.06 -2.30 -1.90
CA ARG A 127 -0.22 -3.66 -2.42
C ARG A 127 -1.16 -3.66 -3.63
N GLU A 128 -2.31 -3.00 -3.54
CA GLU A 128 -3.26 -2.95 -4.65
C GLU A 128 -2.71 -2.17 -5.84
N LEU A 129 -2.04 -1.04 -5.59
CA LEU A 129 -1.42 -0.29 -6.67
C LEU A 129 -0.35 -1.11 -7.40
N SER A 130 0.56 -1.73 -6.67
CA SER A 130 1.63 -2.52 -7.30
C SER A 130 1.08 -3.71 -8.07
N HIS A 131 0.06 -4.36 -7.54
CA HIS A 131 -0.54 -5.54 -8.17
C HIS A 131 -1.33 -5.18 -9.44
N HIS A 132 -2.21 -4.20 -9.35
CA HIS A 132 -3.10 -3.85 -10.47
C HIS A 132 -2.40 -3.05 -11.57
N LEU A 133 -1.35 -2.29 -11.23
CA LEU A 133 -0.61 -1.49 -12.20
C LEU A 133 0.65 -2.17 -12.72
N GLY A 134 0.97 -3.36 -12.21
CA GLY A 134 2.16 -4.08 -12.64
C GLY A 134 3.46 -3.42 -12.21
N ILE A 135 3.48 -2.74 -11.08
CA ILE A 135 4.70 -2.14 -10.53
C ILE A 135 5.49 -3.27 -9.85
N LEU A 136 6.58 -3.69 -10.46
CA LEU A 136 7.37 -4.83 -9.99
C LEU A 136 8.43 -4.43 -8.97
N GLN A 137 8.93 -3.19 -9.06
CA GLN A 137 9.99 -2.69 -8.19
C GLN A 137 9.74 -1.23 -7.82
N ILE A 138 9.97 -0.91 -6.56
CA ILE A 138 9.86 0.46 -6.07
C ILE A 138 11.20 0.85 -5.46
N MET A 139 11.82 1.89 -6.01
CA MET A 139 13.06 2.44 -5.47
C MET A 139 12.73 3.35 -4.30
N LEU A 140 13.43 3.18 -3.19
CA LEU A 140 13.27 4.01 -1.99
C LEU A 140 14.18 5.23 -2.12
N VAL A 141 13.61 6.41 -2.11
CA VAL A 141 14.35 7.65 -2.32
C VAL A 141 14.28 8.64 -1.15
#